data_fc1e580091f5c2d6e8a685478a69097b
#
_entry.id   fc1e580091f5c2d6e8a685478a69097b
#
_cell.length_a   1.000
_cell.length_b   1.000
_cell.length_c   1.000
_cell.angle_alpha   90.00
_cell.angle_beta   90.00
_cell.angle_gamma   90.00
#
_symmetry.space_group_name_H-M   'P 1'
#
loop_
_entity.id
_entity.type
_entity.pdbx_description
1 polymer ?
#
loop_
_entity_poly.entity_id
_entity_poly.type
_entity_poly.pdbx_seq_one_letter_code
_entity_poly.pdbx_strand_id
1 'polypeptide(L)'
;MLVSNKTFVVIDIQNDITKHYRDIIDNINAAIEWAVTEGMHIVYIKHNNITAGTRTLKPGTKGEELVPEMKVVSDNIFVKTKSNALTSEAFSAFIAANGINEFYVAGADATGCVKSTCFNMTKAGYTVHVLSDCVTSYDLKKVPEMLVYWL
;
A
#
# COMPACT_ATOMS: atom_id res chain seq x y z
N MET A 1 -27.40 -4.49 -2.98
CA MET A 1 -26.27 -3.59 -2.70
C MET A 1 -25.12 -3.88 -3.66
N LEU A 2 -24.65 -2.86 -4.35
CA LEU A 2 -23.53 -3.03 -5.28
C LEU A 2 -22.23 -3.11 -4.49
N VAL A 3 -21.42 -4.14 -4.76
CA VAL A 3 -20.08 -4.28 -4.19
C VAL A 3 -19.12 -3.52 -5.11
N SER A 4 -18.29 -2.65 -4.53
CA SER A 4 -17.31 -1.89 -5.31
C SER A 4 -16.23 -2.82 -5.88
N ASN A 5 -15.87 -2.57 -7.13
CA ASN A 5 -14.72 -3.22 -7.78
C ASN A 5 -13.42 -2.44 -7.55
N LYS A 6 -13.46 -1.39 -6.72
CA LYS A 6 -12.33 -0.49 -6.48
C LYS A 6 -11.81 -0.66 -5.06
N THR A 7 -10.49 -0.61 -4.93
CA THR A 7 -9.82 -0.69 -3.63
C THR A 7 -8.77 0.41 -3.52
N PHE A 8 -8.78 1.09 -2.37
CA PHE A 8 -7.69 1.97 -1.96
C PHE A 8 -6.71 1.14 -1.13
N VAL A 9 -5.45 1.07 -1.57
CA VAL A 9 -4.42 0.24 -0.95
C VAL A 9 -3.32 1.12 -0.40
N VAL A 10 -3.04 0.99 0.90
CA VAL A 10 -1.92 1.66 1.56
C VAL A 10 -0.82 0.63 1.77
N ILE A 11 0.35 0.86 1.18
CA ILE A 11 1.45 -0.09 1.19
C ILE A 11 2.53 0.34 2.19
N ASP A 12 2.83 -0.53 3.16
CA ASP A 12 3.99 -0.46 4.05
C ASP A 12 4.14 0.84 4.86
N ILE A 13 3.06 1.43 5.31
CA ILE A 13 3.12 2.58 6.22
C ILE A 13 3.18 2.07 7.66
N GLN A 14 4.37 1.65 8.04
CA GLN A 14 4.69 0.96 9.29
C GLN A 14 5.74 1.75 10.08
N ASN A 15 5.87 1.49 11.38
CA ASN A 15 6.77 2.26 12.25
C ASN A 15 8.24 2.25 11.81
N ASP A 16 8.73 1.11 11.34
CA ASP A 16 10.13 0.96 10.89
C ASP A 16 10.38 1.45 9.46
N ILE A 17 9.36 1.97 8.80
CA ILE A 17 9.51 2.45 7.43
C ILE A 17 10.42 3.67 7.38
N THR A 18 11.06 3.84 6.22
CA THR A 18 12.09 4.83 5.94
C THR A 18 11.66 6.27 6.24
N LYS A 19 12.65 7.17 6.17
CA LYS A 19 12.48 8.62 6.28
C LYS A 19 11.31 9.11 5.42
N HIS A 20 10.73 10.22 5.77
CA HIS A 20 9.76 10.97 4.99
C HIS A 20 8.34 10.39 4.92
N TYR A 21 8.05 9.22 5.48
CA TYR A 21 6.67 8.73 5.44
C TYR A 21 5.69 9.67 6.16
N ARG A 22 6.18 10.40 7.17
CA ARG A 22 5.33 11.35 7.91
C ARG A 22 4.90 12.53 7.05
N ASP A 23 5.65 12.84 5.99
CA ASP A 23 5.30 13.92 5.08
C ASP A 23 4.01 13.64 4.31
N ILE A 24 3.60 12.38 4.22
CA ILE A 24 2.43 11.97 3.45
C ILE A 24 1.25 11.49 4.30
N ILE A 25 1.40 11.40 5.62
CA ILE A 25 0.35 10.83 6.47
C ILE A 25 -0.97 11.61 6.37
N ASP A 26 -0.91 12.94 6.42
CA ASP A 26 -2.11 13.76 6.30
C ASP A 26 -2.78 13.57 4.93
N ASN A 27 -1.99 13.49 3.88
CA ASN A 27 -2.48 13.24 2.52
C ASN A 27 -3.13 11.86 2.42
N ILE A 28 -2.50 10.83 2.99
CA ILE A 28 -3.05 9.48 3.01
C ILE A 28 -4.38 9.47 3.77
N ASN A 29 -4.45 10.12 4.94
CA ASN A 29 -5.68 10.16 5.73
C ASN A 29 -6.81 10.86 4.97
N ALA A 30 -6.52 11.96 4.28
CA ALA A 30 -7.50 12.63 3.44
C ALA A 30 -7.97 11.75 2.29
N ALA A 31 -7.06 11.02 1.67
CA ALA A 31 -7.39 10.09 0.59
C ALA A 31 -8.22 8.90 1.08
N ILE A 32 -7.94 8.40 2.29
CA ILE A 32 -8.76 7.34 2.91
C ILE A 32 -10.20 7.83 3.09
N GLU A 33 -10.39 9.05 3.61
CA GLU A 33 -11.73 9.63 3.76
C GLU A 33 -12.46 9.75 2.42
N TRP A 34 -11.76 10.20 1.40
CA TRP A 34 -12.30 10.27 0.04
C TRP A 34 -12.71 8.88 -0.46
N ALA A 35 -11.85 7.88 -0.30
CA ALA A 35 -12.12 6.52 -0.76
C ALA A 35 -13.32 5.90 -0.04
N VAL A 36 -13.46 6.17 1.27
CA VAL A 36 -14.65 5.75 2.04
C VAL A 36 -15.91 6.39 1.48
N THR A 37 -15.87 7.69 1.19
CA THR A 37 -17.00 8.43 0.60
C THR A 37 -17.39 7.85 -0.76
N GLU A 38 -16.41 7.42 -1.54
CA GLU A 38 -16.63 6.81 -2.86
C GLU A 38 -17.04 5.33 -2.78
N GLY A 39 -17.14 4.76 -1.59
CA GLY A 39 -17.58 3.39 -1.41
C GLY A 39 -16.54 2.33 -1.74
N MET A 40 -15.27 2.70 -1.80
CA MET A 40 -14.19 1.76 -2.08
C MET A 40 -13.89 0.86 -0.89
N HIS A 41 -13.33 -0.32 -1.16
CA HIS A 41 -12.67 -1.10 -0.12
C HIS A 41 -11.39 -0.39 0.30
N ILE A 42 -11.05 -0.45 1.59
CA ILE A 42 -9.80 0.11 2.10
C ILE A 42 -8.95 -1.05 2.59
N VAL A 43 -7.73 -1.15 2.07
CA VAL A 43 -6.80 -2.25 2.36
C VAL A 43 -5.47 -1.67 2.83
N TYR A 44 -4.90 -2.31 3.85
CA TYR A 44 -3.58 -1.97 4.39
C TYR A 44 -2.65 -3.16 4.18
N ILE A 45 -1.51 -2.93 3.55
CA ILE A 45 -0.49 -3.95 3.34
C ILE A 45 0.65 -3.71 4.33
N LYS A 46 1.03 -4.76 5.05
CA LYS A 46 2.19 -4.75 5.94
C LYS A 46 3.27 -5.64 5.35
N HIS A 47 4.51 -5.17 5.37
CA HIS A 47 5.65 -5.98 5.02
C HIS A 47 6.27 -6.57 6.28
N ASN A 48 6.55 -7.87 6.28
CA ASN A 48 7.30 -8.52 7.34
C ASN A 48 8.60 -9.08 6.77
N ASN A 49 9.71 -8.72 7.39
CA ASN A 49 11.02 -9.29 7.04
C ASN A 49 11.23 -10.58 7.85
N ILE A 50 11.30 -11.68 7.14
CA ILE A 50 11.49 -13.01 7.73
C ILE A 50 12.90 -13.56 7.53
N THR A 51 13.76 -12.82 6.81
CA THR A 51 15.15 -13.21 6.57
C THR A 51 15.97 -13.06 7.86
N ALA A 52 16.77 -14.07 8.16
CA ALA A 52 17.66 -14.03 9.34
C ALA A 52 18.57 -12.81 9.28
N GLY A 53 18.75 -12.15 10.43
CA GLY A 53 19.63 -10.99 10.55
C GLY A 53 18.99 -9.64 10.23
N THR A 54 17.77 -9.60 9.70
CA THR A 54 17.06 -8.33 9.50
C THR A 54 16.62 -7.78 10.87
N ARG A 55 16.69 -6.44 11.02
CA ARG A 55 16.34 -5.76 12.26
C ARG A 55 15.04 -4.96 12.18
N THR A 56 14.59 -4.68 10.97
CA THR A 56 13.38 -3.87 10.74
C THR A 56 12.22 -4.72 10.27
N LEU A 57 11.02 -4.27 10.57
CA LEU A 57 9.77 -4.91 10.13
C LEU A 57 9.69 -6.40 10.51
N LYS A 58 10.23 -6.76 11.67
CA LYS A 58 10.18 -8.16 12.12
C LYS A 58 8.79 -8.50 12.65
N PRO A 59 8.26 -9.70 12.30
CA PRO A 59 6.97 -10.14 12.81
C PRO A 59 6.86 -10.03 14.33
N GLY A 60 5.74 -9.49 14.82
CA GLY A 60 5.45 -9.38 16.24
C GLY A 60 6.15 -8.23 16.96
N THR A 61 6.91 -7.38 16.26
CA THR A 61 7.57 -6.24 16.86
C THR A 61 6.74 -4.97 16.68
N LYS A 62 6.99 -3.95 17.51
CA LYS A 62 6.34 -2.65 17.36
C LYS A 62 6.72 -1.99 16.03
N GLY A 63 7.92 -2.25 15.52
CA GLY A 63 8.40 -1.70 14.25
C GLY A 63 7.57 -2.11 13.04
N GLU A 64 6.95 -3.30 13.07
CA GLU A 64 6.13 -3.77 11.96
C GLU A 64 4.68 -3.29 12.02
N GLU A 65 4.26 -2.67 13.12
CA GLU A 65 2.91 -2.16 13.25
C GLU A 65 2.67 -0.97 12.34
N LEU A 66 1.41 -0.80 11.91
CA LEU A 66 1.00 0.37 11.15
C LEU A 66 1.21 1.64 11.98
N VAL A 67 1.61 2.71 11.31
CA VAL A 67 1.84 4.01 11.96
C VAL A 67 0.56 4.47 12.66
N PRO A 68 0.63 4.81 13.97
CA PRO A 68 -0.59 5.12 14.74
C PRO A 68 -1.32 6.38 14.29
N GLU A 69 -0.64 7.31 13.62
CA GLU A 69 -1.27 8.53 13.11
C GLU A 69 -2.10 8.30 11.85
N MET A 70 -1.96 7.12 11.22
CA MET A 70 -2.75 6.78 10.04
C MET A 70 -4.14 6.29 10.44
N LYS A 71 -5.16 6.72 9.71
CA LYS A 71 -6.52 6.23 9.89
C LYS A 71 -6.63 4.77 9.44
N VAL A 72 -7.08 3.90 10.34
CA VAL A 72 -7.37 2.50 10.00
C VAL A 72 -8.88 2.31 10.13
N VAL A 73 -9.55 2.26 9.00
CA VAL A 73 -11.02 2.25 8.92
C VAL A 73 -11.60 0.88 8.56
N SER A 74 -10.73 -0.11 8.34
CA SER A 74 -11.16 -1.48 8.02
C SER A 74 -10.20 -2.50 8.62
N ASP A 75 -10.66 -3.76 8.69
CA ASP A 75 -9.85 -4.88 9.14
C ASP A 75 -9.12 -5.58 7.99
N ASN A 76 -9.14 -4.99 6.80
CA ASN A 76 -8.49 -5.57 5.61
C ASN A 76 -6.99 -5.27 5.66
N ILE A 77 -6.30 -5.96 6.56
CA ILE A 77 -4.86 -5.81 6.78
C ILE A 77 -4.21 -7.12 6.35
N PHE A 78 -3.34 -7.06 5.34
CA PHE A 78 -2.69 -8.23 4.77
C PHE A 78 -1.18 -8.12 4.87
N VAL A 79 -0.52 -9.23 5.18
CA VAL A 79 0.92 -9.29 5.36
C VAL A 79 1.56 -9.90 4.13
N LYS A 80 2.66 -9.28 3.67
CA LYS A 80 3.51 -9.83 2.62
C LYS A 80 4.94 -9.96 3.14
N THR A 81 5.71 -10.80 2.49
CA THR A 81 7.14 -10.98 2.79
C THR A 81 8.03 -10.69 1.59
N LYS A 82 7.43 -10.27 0.48
CA LYS A 82 8.11 -9.88 -0.77
C LYS A 82 7.62 -8.51 -1.20
N SER A 83 8.35 -7.86 -2.10
CA SER A 83 8.01 -6.51 -2.56
C SER A 83 6.63 -6.40 -3.17
N ASN A 84 6.25 -7.36 -4.00
CA ASN A 84 4.96 -7.38 -4.68
C ASN A 84 3.86 -7.82 -3.71
N ALA A 85 2.90 -6.95 -3.41
CA ALA A 85 1.79 -7.26 -2.51
C ALA A 85 0.89 -8.39 -3.02
N LEU A 86 0.83 -8.61 -4.32
CA LEU A 86 0.04 -9.71 -4.90
C LEU A 86 0.57 -11.09 -4.50
N THR A 87 1.79 -11.18 -3.97
CA THR A 87 2.33 -12.43 -3.43
C THR A 87 1.71 -12.83 -2.10
N SER A 88 1.00 -11.92 -1.43
CA SER A 88 0.20 -12.24 -0.25
C SER A 88 -1.01 -13.06 -0.69
N GLU A 89 -1.10 -14.31 -0.25
CA GLU A 89 -2.22 -15.18 -0.60
C GLU A 89 -3.55 -14.60 -0.08
N ALA A 90 -3.54 -14.04 1.13
CA ALA A 90 -4.73 -13.44 1.73
C ALA A 90 -5.23 -12.23 0.92
N PHE A 91 -4.31 -11.37 0.46
CA PHE A 91 -4.68 -10.23 -0.37
C PHE A 91 -5.21 -10.68 -1.73
N SER A 92 -4.55 -11.65 -2.35
CA SER A 92 -5.02 -12.20 -3.64
C SER A 92 -6.40 -12.85 -3.51
N ALA A 93 -6.66 -13.55 -2.41
CA ALA A 93 -7.97 -14.13 -2.14
C ALA A 93 -9.04 -13.03 -1.95
N PHE A 94 -8.69 -11.95 -1.26
CA PHE A 94 -9.58 -10.79 -1.08
C PHE A 94 -9.96 -10.17 -2.42
N ILE A 95 -8.97 -9.97 -3.30
CA ILE A 95 -9.20 -9.42 -4.63
C ILE A 95 -10.17 -10.29 -5.41
N ALA A 96 -9.94 -11.60 -5.44
CA ALA A 96 -10.80 -12.54 -6.16
C ALA A 96 -12.22 -12.59 -5.56
N ALA A 97 -12.33 -12.66 -4.23
CA ALA A 97 -13.62 -12.78 -3.55
C ALA A 97 -14.51 -11.55 -3.74
N ASN A 98 -13.92 -10.38 -3.94
CA ASN A 98 -14.65 -9.12 -4.06
C ASN A 98 -14.70 -8.57 -5.50
N GLY A 99 -14.19 -9.31 -6.48
CA GLY A 99 -14.21 -8.89 -7.88
C GLY A 99 -13.46 -7.58 -8.13
N ILE A 100 -12.37 -7.35 -7.40
CA ILE A 100 -11.59 -6.11 -7.51
C ILE A 100 -10.81 -6.12 -8.81
N ASN A 101 -10.87 -5.00 -9.55
CA ASN A 101 -10.11 -4.84 -10.79
C ASN A 101 -9.50 -3.45 -10.95
N GLU A 102 -9.68 -2.59 -9.98
CA GLU A 102 -9.16 -1.21 -10.03
C GLU A 102 -8.60 -0.82 -8.66
N PHE A 103 -7.38 -0.26 -8.66
CA PHE A 103 -6.67 0.09 -7.43
C PHE A 103 -6.24 1.55 -7.43
N TYR A 104 -6.38 2.18 -6.27
CA TYR A 104 -5.81 3.48 -5.94
C TYR A 104 -4.73 3.22 -4.90
N VAL A 105 -3.49 3.57 -5.18
CA VAL A 105 -2.34 3.12 -4.41
C VAL A 105 -1.63 4.28 -3.73
N ALA A 106 -1.34 4.11 -2.45
CA ALA A 106 -0.58 5.01 -1.61
C ALA A 106 0.49 4.21 -0.85
N GLY A 107 1.47 4.87 -0.32
CA GLY A 107 2.43 4.26 0.60
C GLY A 107 3.89 4.45 0.26
N ALA A 108 4.72 3.51 0.69
CA ALA A 108 6.17 3.51 0.56
C ALA A 108 6.68 2.08 0.31
N ASP A 109 7.85 1.89 -0.22
CA ASP A 109 8.71 2.84 -0.90
C ASP A 109 8.26 2.98 -2.34
N ALA A 110 8.20 4.22 -2.84
CA ALA A 110 7.70 4.48 -4.19
C ALA A 110 8.50 3.75 -5.27
N THR A 111 9.81 3.58 -5.07
CA THR A 111 10.68 2.88 -6.01
C THR A 111 10.90 1.42 -5.67
N GLY A 112 10.30 0.93 -4.59
CA GLY A 112 10.40 -0.43 -4.09
C GLY A 112 9.05 -1.15 -4.13
N CYS A 113 8.46 -1.35 -2.95
CA CYS A 113 7.22 -2.12 -2.81
C CYS A 113 6.03 -1.52 -3.57
N VAL A 114 5.91 -0.19 -3.61
CA VAL A 114 4.84 0.48 -4.38
C VAL A 114 5.03 0.20 -5.87
N LYS A 115 6.21 0.47 -6.41
CA LYS A 115 6.51 0.25 -7.82
C LYS A 115 6.30 -1.21 -8.23
N SER A 116 6.85 -2.14 -7.44
CA SER A 116 6.72 -3.58 -7.71
C SER A 116 5.26 -4.01 -7.73
N THR A 117 4.48 -3.57 -6.76
CA THR A 117 3.06 -3.92 -6.65
C THR A 117 2.27 -3.35 -7.83
N CYS A 118 2.45 -2.06 -8.13
CA CYS A 118 1.75 -1.41 -9.24
C CYS A 118 2.09 -2.03 -10.58
N PHE A 119 3.37 -2.35 -10.80
CA PHE A 119 3.80 -3.01 -12.03
C PHE A 119 3.13 -4.37 -12.20
N ASN A 120 3.11 -5.17 -11.13
CA ASN A 120 2.50 -6.50 -11.19
C ASN A 120 0.97 -6.43 -11.30
N MET A 121 0.32 -5.46 -10.67
CA MET A 121 -1.11 -5.23 -10.83
C MET A 121 -1.45 -4.90 -12.29
N THR A 122 -0.68 -4.01 -12.91
CA THR A 122 -0.87 -3.64 -14.31
C THR A 122 -0.66 -4.83 -15.23
N LYS A 123 0.40 -5.62 -14.97
CA LYS A 123 0.69 -6.84 -15.73
C LYS A 123 -0.44 -7.86 -15.60
N ALA A 124 -1.10 -7.92 -14.47
CA ALA A 124 -2.24 -8.80 -14.23
C ALA A 124 -3.54 -8.32 -14.89
N GLY A 125 -3.53 -7.13 -15.51
CA GLY A 125 -4.70 -6.58 -16.21
C GLY A 125 -5.56 -5.64 -15.38
N TYR A 126 -5.14 -5.28 -14.17
CA TYR A 126 -5.87 -4.34 -13.33
C TYR A 126 -5.60 -2.90 -13.74
N THR A 127 -6.57 -2.03 -13.49
CA THR A 127 -6.40 -0.58 -13.62
C THR A 127 -5.76 -0.04 -12.34
N VAL A 128 -4.66 0.72 -12.47
CA VAL A 128 -3.90 1.21 -11.33
C VAL A 128 -3.76 2.73 -11.40
N HIS A 129 -4.09 3.38 -10.28
CA HIS A 129 -3.89 4.82 -10.10
C HIS A 129 -2.96 5.01 -8.91
N VAL A 130 -1.86 5.72 -9.10
CA VAL A 130 -0.96 6.08 -8.00
C VAL A 130 -1.26 7.51 -7.59
N LEU A 131 -1.57 7.70 -6.30
CA LEU A 131 -1.85 9.02 -5.76
C LEU A 131 -0.52 9.72 -5.49
N SER A 132 -0.15 10.68 -6.32
CA SER A 132 1.17 11.29 -6.33
C SER A 132 1.56 11.98 -5.02
N ASP A 133 0.59 12.52 -4.29
CA ASP A 133 0.80 13.15 -2.99
C ASP A 133 0.73 12.19 -1.80
N CYS A 134 0.49 10.91 -2.07
CA CYS A 134 0.34 9.86 -1.06
C CYS A 134 1.44 8.80 -1.12
N VAL A 135 2.49 9.01 -1.91
CA VAL A 135 3.62 8.09 -2.00
C VAL A 135 4.91 8.80 -1.65
N THR A 136 5.83 8.04 -1.05
CA THR A 136 7.13 8.57 -0.68
C THR A 136 8.21 7.50 -0.87
N SER A 137 9.47 7.94 -0.83
CA SER A 137 10.61 7.06 -0.98
C SER A 137 11.72 7.43 0.00
N TYR A 138 12.57 6.46 0.26
CA TYR A 138 13.83 6.68 0.94
C TYR A 138 14.64 7.80 0.26
N ASP A 139 14.61 7.83 -1.08
CA ASP A 139 15.21 8.90 -1.88
C ASP A 139 14.09 9.67 -2.60
N LEU A 140 13.74 10.83 -2.07
CA LEU A 140 12.65 11.67 -2.61
C LEU A 140 12.87 12.06 -4.07
N LYS A 141 14.11 12.11 -4.53
CA LYS A 141 14.42 12.47 -5.93
C LYS A 141 13.90 11.45 -6.92
N LYS A 142 13.71 10.20 -6.50
CA LYS A 142 13.25 9.12 -7.36
C LYS A 142 11.74 9.03 -7.49
N VAL A 143 10.98 9.74 -6.64
CA VAL A 143 9.53 9.69 -6.67
C VAL A 143 8.97 10.19 -8.01
N PRO A 144 9.37 11.37 -8.53
CA PRO A 144 8.88 11.83 -9.82
C PRO A 144 9.19 10.86 -10.97
N GLU A 145 10.35 10.21 -10.96
CA GLU A 145 10.73 9.24 -11.99
C GLU A 145 9.76 8.05 -12.00
N MET A 146 9.40 7.55 -10.83
CA MET A 146 8.45 6.44 -10.72
C MET A 146 7.06 6.85 -11.20
N LEU A 147 6.59 8.04 -10.81
CA LEU A 147 5.25 8.52 -11.12
C LEU A 147 4.99 8.66 -12.62
N VAL A 148 6.05 8.86 -13.44
CA VAL A 148 5.94 8.94 -14.89
C VAL A 148 5.22 7.71 -15.48
N TYR A 149 5.37 6.55 -14.86
CA TYR A 149 4.74 5.32 -15.35
C TYR A 149 3.24 5.24 -15.03
N TRP A 150 2.71 6.08 -14.13
CA TRP A 150 1.37 5.92 -13.57
C TRP A 150 0.50 7.18 -13.68
N LEU A 151 1.02 8.24 -14.29
CA LEU A 151 0.29 9.49 -14.49
C LEU A 151 -0.61 9.48 -15.73
#